data_04929343aada9dde3876def862dbdde2
#
_entry.id   04929343aada9dde3876def862dbdde2
#
_cell.length_a   1.000
_cell.length_b   1.000
_cell.length_c   1.000
_cell.angle_alpha   90.00
_cell.angle_beta   90.00
_cell.angle_gamma   90.00
#
_symmetry.space_group_name_H-M   'P 1'
#
loop_
_entity.id
_entity.type
_entity.pdbx_description
1 polymer ?
#
loop_
_entity_poly.entity_id
_entity_poly.type
_entity_poly.pdbx_seq_one_letter_code
_entity_poly.pdbx_strand_id
1 'polypeptide(L)'
;MLDVAVSYNRYKFLGYEYLTWLWFLIENNQDKIGEPDREPLSLQIGNRVVLENRQKDAVESITIKGDDAGLEEGILALRKGAVVTELNLSYKMDEHEWRFTIKAESLHTVGLKCPQTGPVHSEEDLEGAVLEKVYLCDKAIQLTDNLFRQFITSRVSEDWSKKVVPLMKQWIYT
;
A
#
# COMPACT_ATOMS: atom_id res chain seq x y z
N MET A 1 -22.37 -19.63 12.40
CA MET A 1 -20.96 -19.38 12.79
C MET A 1 -20.19 -19.04 11.52
N LEU A 2 -19.45 -17.94 11.49
CA LEU A 2 -18.66 -17.57 10.32
C LEU A 2 -17.44 -18.47 10.25
N ASP A 3 -17.29 -19.25 9.17
CA ASP A 3 -16.09 -20.05 8.95
C ASP A 3 -14.98 -19.12 8.43
N VAL A 4 -13.98 -18.84 9.27
CA VAL A 4 -12.89 -17.90 8.96
C VAL A 4 -12.07 -18.36 7.77
N ALA A 5 -11.84 -19.66 7.63
CA ALA A 5 -11.06 -20.21 6.50
C ALA A 5 -11.81 -20.06 5.17
N VAL A 6 -13.11 -20.31 5.16
CA VAL A 6 -13.96 -20.11 3.98
C VAL A 6 -14.04 -18.62 3.63
N SER A 7 -14.23 -17.76 4.63
CA SER A 7 -14.28 -16.31 4.42
C SER A 7 -12.95 -15.78 3.87
N TYR A 8 -11.82 -16.21 4.45
CA TYR A 8 -10.49 -15.85 3.96
C TYR A 8 -10.29 -16.22 2.50
N ASN A 9 -10.56 -17.48 2.14
CA ASN A 9 -10.40 -17.95 0.75
C ASN A 9 -11.33 -17.22 -0.22
N ARG A 10 -12.52 -16.81 0.23
CA ARG A 10 -13.50 -16.10 -0.58
C ARG A 10 -13.11 -14.64 -0.85
N TYR A 11 -12.50 -13.96 0.11
CA TYR A 11 -12.27 -12.52 0.05
C TYR A 11 -10.81 -12.10 -0.14
N LYS A 12 -9.86 -13.04 -0.17
CA LYS A 12 -8.43 -12.74 -0.34
C LYS A 12 -8.10 -11.92 -1.61
N PHE A 13 -8.96 -11.99 -2.65
CA PHE A 13 -8.80 -11.20 -3.86
C PHE A 13 -8.87 -9.69 -3.58
N LEU A 14 -9.57 -9.25 -2.51
CA LEU A 14 -9.65 -7.84 -2.15
C LEU A 14 -8.29 -7.22 -1.85
N GLY A 15 -7.39 -7.97 -1.25
CA GLY A 15 -6.03 -7.50 -0.98
C GLY A 15 -5.23 -7.28 -2.27
N TYR A 16 -5.37 -8.16 -3.26
CA TYR A 16 -4.71 -7.99 -4.56
C TYR A 16 -5.28 -6.80 -5.34
N GLU A 17 -6.61 -6.64 -5.35
CA GLU A 17 -7.26 -5.47 -5.93
C GLU A 17 -6.85 -4.18 -5.23
N TYR A 18 -6.78 -4.20 -3.88
CA TYR A 18 -6.36 -3.06 -3.08
C TYR A 18 -4.95 -2.60 -3.42
N LEU A 19 -3.97 -3.51 -3.43
CA LEU A 19 -2.59 -3.14 -3.72
C LEU A 19 -2.41 -2.68 -5.17
N THR A 20 -3.11 -3.29 -6.13
CA THR A 20 -3.10 -2.85 -7.53
C THR A 20 -3.72 -1.46 -7.68
N TRP A 21 -4.87 -1.21 -7.02
CA TRP A 21 -5.51 0.10 -7.00
C TRP A 21 -4.65 1.16 -6.32
N LEU A 22 -4.00 0.82 -5.21
CA LEU A 22 -3.13 1.74 -4.50
C LEU A 22 -1.90 2.12 -5.34
N TRP A 23 -1.29 1.16 -6.02
CA TRP A 23 -0.20 1.43 -6.95
C TRP A 23 -0.64 2.35 -8.09
N PHE A 24 -1.76 2.02 -8.76
CA PHE A 24 -2.35 2.87 -9.79
C PHE A 24 -2.60 4.30 -9.29
N LEU A 25 -3.14 4.46 -8.09
CA LEU A 25 -3.46 5.75 -7.50
C LEU A 25 -2.19 6.57 -7.24
N ILE A 26 -1.14 5.95 -6.70
CA ILE A 26 0.15 6.61 -6.45
C ILE A 26 0.78 7.13 -7.73
N GLU A 27 0.73 6.37 -8.82
CA GLU A 27 1.36 6.79 -10.08
C GLU A 27 0.54 7.81 -10.88
N ASN A 28 -0.78 7.75 -10.79
CA ASN A 28 -1.63 8.51 -11.71
C ASN A 28 -2.52 9.57 -11.04
N ASN A 29 -2.78 9.48 -9.75
CA ASN A 29 -3.77 10.33 -9.06
C ASN A 29 -3.33 10.69 -7.64
N GLN A 30 -2.09 11.14 -7.47
CA GLN A 30 -1.54 11.46 -6.13
C GLN A 30 -2.36 12.53 -5.39
N ASP A 31 -2.95 13.48 -6.12
CA ASP A 31 -3.83 14.51 -5.60
C ASP A 31 -5.14 13.98 -4.99
N LYS A 32 -5.49 12.72 -5.29
CA LYS A 32 -6.67 12.05 -4.73
C LYS A 32 -6.36 11.16 -3.53
N ILE A 33 -5.10 11.06 -3.14
CA ILE A 33 -4.68 10.31 -1.96
C ILE A 33 -4.78 11.24 -0.76
N GLY A 34 -5.59 10.87 0.24
CA GLY A 34 -5.77 11.63 1.47
C GLY A 34 -7.15 12.25 1.63
N GLU A 35 -7.29 13.09 2.62
CA GLU A 35 -8.53 13.81 2.90
C GLU A 35 -8.65 15.02 1.96
N PRO A 36 -9.87 15.33 1.46
CA PRO A 36 -10.08 16.40 0.47
C PRO A 36 -9.59 17.79 0.88
N ASP A 37 -9.50 18.03 2.20
CA ASP A 37 -9.18 19.34 2.77
C ASP A 37 -7.74 19.44 3.34
N ARG A 38 -6.90 18.43 3.07
CA ARG A 38 -5.50 18.42 3.51
C ARG A 38 -4.55 18.43 2.32
N GLU A 39 -3.31 18.89 2.57
CA GLU A 39 -2.24 18.82 1.59
C GLU A 39 -2.09 17.39 1.03
N PRO A 40 -1.81 17.25 -0.27
CA PRO A 40 -1.67 15.95 -0.90
C PRO A 40 -0.62 15.11 -0.19
N LEU A 41 -0.99 13.91 0.19
CA LEU A 41 -0.09 12.95 0.83
C LEU A 41 1.07 12.62 -0.12
N SER A 42 2.30 12.86 0.32
CA SER A 42 3.49 12.41 -0.39
C SER A 42 3.71 10.91 -0.14
N LEU A 43 2.94 10.08 -0.84
CA LEU A 43 3.04 8.64 -0.82
C LEU A 43 3.70 8.16 -2.11
N GLN A 44 4.72 7.34 -1.99
CA GLN A 44 5.50 6.82 -3.11
C GLN A 44 5.65 5.30 -3.00
N ILE A 45 5.77 4.64 -4.15
CA ILE A 45 6.23 3.25 -4.17
C ILE A 45 7.68 3.22 -3.68
N GLY A 46 7.94 2.36 -2.72
CA GLY A 46 9.29 2.15 -2.20
C GLY A 46 10.12 1.23 -3.10
N ASN A 47 11.15 0.68 -2.52
CA ASN A 47 12.16 -0.07 -3.26
C ASN A 47 11.81 -1.53 -3.56
N ARG A 48 10.57 -1.98 -3.28
CA ARG A 48 10.18 -3.38 -3.48
C ARG A 48 8.70 -3.52 -3.81
N VAL A 49 8.42 -4.22 -4.91
CA VAL A 49 7.10 -4.73 -5.27
C VAL A 49 7.22 -6.23 -5.49
N VAL A 50 6.28 -7.00 -4.95
CA VAL A 50 6.20 -8.45 -5.20
C VAL A 50 4.91 -8.76 -5.92
N LEU A 51 5.02 -9.47 -7.04
CA LEU A 51 3.90 -9.97 -7.82
C LEU A 51 3.95 -11.49 -7.88
N GLU A 52 2.79 -12.12 -7.97
CA GLU A 52 2.67 -13.56 -8.21
C GLU A 52 1.88 -13.81 -9.48
N ASN A 53 2.45 -14.66 -10.34
CA ASN A 53 1.72 -15.23 -11.46
C ASN A 53 1.24 -16.63 -11.04
N ARG A 54 -0.06 -16.80 -10.95
CA ARG A 54 -0.70 -18.05 -10.54
C ARG A 54 -1.18 -18.81 -11.77
N GLN A 55 -0.31 -19.65 -12.32
CA GLN A 55 -0.70 -20.63 -13.32
C GLN A 55 -1.24 -21.90 -12.61
N LYS A 56 -2.04 -22.70 -13.33
CA LYS A 56 -2.81 -23.82 -12.74
C LYS A 56 -2.00 -24.79 -11.86
N ASP A 57 -0.70 -24.93 -12.11
CA ASP A 57 0.17 -25.90 -11.44
C ASP A 57 1.45 -25.30 -10.86
N ALA A 58 1.66 -23.98 -10.96
CA ALA A 58 2.85 -23.31 -10.43
C ALA A 58 2.53 -21.87 -10.00
N VAL A 59 3.14 -21.46 -8.89
CA VAL A 59 3.17 -20.05 -8.46
C VAL A 59 4.54 -19.51 -8.75
N GLU A 60 4.63 -18.56 -9.67
CA GLU A 60 5.87 -17.84 -9.97
C GLU A 60 5.84 -16.50 -9.26
N SER A 61 6.80 -16.27 -8.37
CA SER A 61 6.95 -15.00 -7.66
C SER A 61 7.96 -14.11 -8.37
N ILE A 62 7.55 -12.91 -8.70
CA ILE A 62 8.38 -11.88 -9.34
C ILE A 62 8.63 -10.81 -8.29
N THR A 63 9.88 -10.65 -7.86
CA THR A 63 10.28 -9.59 -6.95
C THR A 63 11.01 -8.51 -7.72
N ILE A 64 10.44 -7.34 -7.76
CA ILE A 64 11.03 -6.14 -8.36
C ILE A 64 11.68 -5.34 -7.26
N LYS A 65 12.98 -5.03 -7.44
CA LYS A 65 13.77 -4.21 -6.52
C LYS A 65 14.41 -3.09 -7.31
N GLY A 66 14.34 -1.87 -6.80
CA GLY A 66 15.01 -0.72 -7.39
C GLY A 66 14.06 0.44 -7.65
N ASP A 67 14.62 1.47 -8.24
CA ASP A 67 13.92 2.70 -8.60
C ASP A 67 13.10 2.53 -9.90
N ASP A 68 12.64 3.59 -10.51
CA ASP A 68 11.64 3.66 -11.59
C ASP A 68 11.68 2.57 -12.69
N ALA A 69 12.87 2.07 -13.05
CA ALA A 69 13.00 1.03 -14.06
C ALA A 69 12.35 -0.31 -13.69
N GLY A 70 12.24 -0.61 -12.38
CA GLY A 70 11.57 -1.81 -11.90
C GLY A 70 10.05 -1.74 -12.02
N LEU A 71 9.48 -0.55 -12.02
CA LEU A 71 8.03 -0.35 -12.13
C LEU A 71 7.49 -0.78 -13.50
N GLU A 72 8.24 -0.55 -14.58
CA GLU A 72 7.86 -0.99 -15.94
C GLU A 72 7.77 -2.53 -16.02
N GLU A 73 8.72 -3.24 -15.40
CA GLU A 73 8.67 -4.71 -15.35
C GLU A 73 7.45 -5.20 -14.57
N GLY A 74 7.06 -4.49 -13.52
CA GLY A 74 5.86 -4.79 -12.74
C GLY A 74 4.57 -4.60 -13.53
N ILE A 75 4.46 -3.51 -14.27
CA ILE A 75 3.33 -3.27 -15.18
C ILE A 75 3.26 -4.36 -16.24
N LEU A 76 4.40 -4.76 -16.80
CA LEU A 76 4.45 -5.87 -17.76
C LEU A 76 3.99 -7.20 -17.13
N ALA A 77 4.33 -7.46 -15.87
CA ALA A 77 3.84 -8.63 -15.15
C ALA A 77 2.32 -8.59 -14.93
N LEU A 78 1.77 -7.42 -14.56
CA LEU A 78 0.32 -7.20 -14.45
C LEU A 78 -0.39 -7.47 -15.78
N ARG A 79 0.17 -7.03 -16.91
CA ARG A 79 -0.35 -7.33 -18.26
C ARG A 79 -0.44 -8.83 -18.54
N LYS A 80 0.50 -9.60 -17.99
CA LYS A 80 0.53 -11.07 -18.10
C LYS A 80 -0.38 -11.78 -17.09
N GLY A 81 -1.13 -11.02 -16.30
CA GLY A 81 -2.09 -11.57 -15.32
C GLY A 81 -1.51 -11.84 -13.94
N ALA A 82 -0.32 -11.35 -13.63
CA ALA A 82 0.19 -11.38 -12.26
C ALA A 82 -0.63 -10.47 -11.33
N VAL A 83 -0.63 -10.79 -10.04
CA VAL A 83 -1.28 -10.00 -8.99
C VAL A 83 -0.25 -9.44 -8.02
N VAL A 84 -0.48 -8.24 -7.50
CA VAL A 84 0.40 -7.63 -6.49
C VAL A 84 0.15 -8.30 -5.15
N THR A 85 1.19 -8.87 -4.56
CA THR A 85 1.13 -9.56 -3.26
C THR A 85 1.77 -8.79 -2.13
N GLU A 86 2.81 -8.00 -2.43
CA GLU A 86 3.43 -7.09 -1.46
C GLU A 86 3.76 -5.76 -2.14
N LEU A 87 3.48 -4.66 -1.46
CA LEU A 87 3.78 -3.31 -1.90
C LEU A 87 4.53 -2.57 -0.79
N ASN A 88 5.79 -2.24 -1.06
CA ASN A 88 6.57 -1.38 -0.17
C ASN A 88 6.25 0.08 -0.46
N LEU A 89 6.05 0.86 0.58
CA LEU A 89 5.64 2.26 0.52
C LEU A 89 6.58 3.14 1.32
N SER A 90 6.83 4.33 0.80
CA SER A 90 7.45 5.45 1.50
C SER A 90 6.42 6.57 1.61
N TYR A 91 6.18 7.03 2.83
CA TYR A 91 5.31 8.16 3.14
C TYR A 91 6.12 9.28 3.75
N LYS A 92 5.95 10.49 3.22
CA LYS A 92 6.62 11.70 3.72
C LYS A 92 5.60 12.73 4.15
N MET A 93 5.85 13.32 5.32
CA MET A 93 5.11 14.45 5.86
C MET A 93 6.12 15.36 6.57
N ASP A 94 6.28 16.56 6.10
CA ASP A 94 7.32 17.50 6.54
C ASP A 94 8.74 16.87 6.45
N GLU A 95 9.47 16.84 7.55
CA GLU A 95 10.81 16.22 7.63
C GLU A 95 10.75 14.73 8.00
N HIS A 96 9.54 14.17 8.21
CA HIS A 96 9.34 12.81 8.66
C HIS A 96 9.11 11.86 7.48
N GLU A 97 9.78 10.71 7.51
CA GLU A 97 9.61 9.65 6.54
C GLU A 97 9.28 8.33 7.24
N TRP A 98 8.21 7.69 6.78
CA TRP A 98 7.83 6.33 7.17
C TRP A 98 8.04 5.40 6.00
N ARG A 99 8.49 4.19 6.29
CA ARG A 99 8.56 3.11 5.30
C ARG A 99 7.92 1.86 5.86
N PHE A 100 7.10 1.22 5.05
CA PHE A 100 6.42 -0.01 5.44
C PHE A 100 6.02 -0.81 4.21
N THR A 101 5.65 -2.07 4.42
CA THR A 101 5.17 -2.95 3.35
C THR A 101 3.78 -3.44 3.71
N ILE A 102 2.84 -3.37 2.77
CA ILE A 102 1.51 -3.96 2.92
C ILE A 102 1.51 -5.30 2.19
N LYS A 103 1.01 -6.34 2.86
CA LYS A 103 0.80 -7.68 2.29
C LYS A 103 -0.66 -7.87 1.90
N ALA A 104 -0.92 -8.22 0.64
CA ALA A 104 -2.27 -8.39 0.11
C ALA A 104 -3.06 -9.47 0.84
N GLU A 105 -2.42 -10.60 1.14
CA GLU A 105 -3.08 -11.77 1.68
C GLU A 105 -3.71 -11.54 3.06
N SER A 106 -3.05 -10.77 3.90
CA SER A 106 -3.47 -10.51 5.28
C SER A 106 -3.85 -9.05 5.54
N LEU A 107 -3.62 -8.15 4.58
CA LEU A 107 -3.73 -6.69 4.72
C LEU A 107 -2.89 -6.14 5.87
N HIS A 108 -1.90 -6.91 6.32
CA HIS A 108 -1.00 -6.49 7.40
C HIS A 108 0.09 -5.55 6.87
N THR A 109 0.36 -4.52 7.66
CA THR A 109 1.54 -3.68 7.53
C THR A 109 2.71 -4.34 8.24
N VAL A 110 3.81 -4.57 7.52
CA VAL A 110 5.03 -5.18 8.06
C VAL A 110 6.24 -4.29 7.81
N GLY A 111 7.28 -4.45 8.63
CA GLY A 111 8.53 -3.72 8.47
C GLY A 111 8.39 -2.21 8.64
N LEU A 112 7.46 -1.76 9.49
CA LEU A 112 7.25 -0.34 9.76
C LEU A 112 8.53 0.29 10.33
N LYS A 113 9.08 1.22 9.59
CA LYS A 113 10.16 2.12 10.00
C LYS A 113 9.56 3.50 10.20
N CYS A 114 9.48 3.94 11.45
CA CYS A 114 9.08 5.29 11.78
C CYS A 114 10.28 6.23 11.73
N PRO A 115 10.06 7.53 11.62
CA PRO A 115 11.10 8.55 11.78
C PRO A 115 11.88 8.37 13.09
N GLN A 116 13.09 8.89 13.12
CA GLN A 116 13.89 8.90 14.33
C GLN A 116 13.36 9.95 15.29
N THR A 117 13.28 9.62 16.55
CA THR A 117 13.03 10.57 17.65
C THR A 117 14.29 11.34 18.00
N GLY A 118 14.14 12.44 18.70
CA GLY A 118 15.27 13.23 19.20
C GLY A 118 16.24 12.42 20.10
N PRO A 119 17.45 12.93 20.34
CA PRO A 119 18.43 12.28 21.20
C PRO A 119 17.93 12.25 22.66
N VAL A 120 18.18 11.15 23.34
CA VAL A 120 17.80 10.93 24.75
C VAL A 120 19.02 11.18 25.64
N HIS A 121 18.94 12.16 26.53
CA HIS A 121 20.01 12.51 27.46
C HIS A 121 19.61 12.39 28.97
N SER A 122 18.29 12.26 29.25
CA SER A 122 17.71 12.17 30.57
C SER A 122 16.55 11.18 30.62
N GLU A 123 16.04 10.86 31.81
CA GLU A 123 14.85 10.04 31.99
C GLU A 123 13.59 10.76 31.43
N GLU A 124 13.50 12.08 31.60
CA GLU A 124 12.40 12.88 31.02
C GLU A 124 12.44 12.87 29.50
N ASP A 125 13.61 12.98 28.89
CA ASP A 125 13.79 12.85 27.45
C ASP A 125 13.36 11.46 26.94
N LEU A 126 13.64 10.41 27.73
CA LEU A 126 13.25 9.05 27.39
C LEU A 126 11.72 8.90 27.33
N GLU A 127 11.00 9.42 28.32
CA GLU A 127 9.54 9.39 28.33
C GLU A 127 8.98 10.15 27.13
N GLY A 128 9.50 11.35 26.87
CA GLY A 128 9.13 12.14 25.69
C GLY A 128 9.38 11.41 24.37
N ALA A 129 10.56 10.77 24.22
CA ALA A 129 10.90 10.01 23.01
C ALA A 129 10.00 8.78 22.83
N VAL A 130 9.59 8.11 23.90
CA VAL A 130 8.64 7.00 23.84
C VAL A 130 7.27 7.47 23.37
N LEU A 131 6.74 8.56 23.94
CA LEU A 131 5.46 9.13 23.53
C LEU A 131 5.48 9.59 22.06
N GLU A 132 6.56 10.26 21.66
CA GLU A 132 6.76 10.65 20.26
C GLU A 132 6.78 9.43 19.34
N LYS A 133 7.48 8.36 19.73
CA LYS A 133 7.51 7.12 18.94
C LYS A 133 6.15 6.47 18.80
N VAL A 134 5.36 6.45 19.87
CA VAL A 134 3.97 5.94 19.84
C VAL A 134 3.14 6.80 18.89
N TYR A 135 3.22 8.12 18.97
CA TYR A 135 2.53 9.04 18.07
C TYR A 135 2.89 8.81 16.62
N LEU A 136 4.19 8.68 16.30
CA LEU A 136 4.66 8.42 14.95
C LEU A 136 4.18 7.06 14.40
N CYS A 137 4.15 6.03 15.24
CA CYS A 137 3.59 4.73 14.86
C CYS A 137 2.09 4.82 14.59
N ASP A 138 1.34 5.52 15.45
CA ASP A 138 -0.10 5.72 15.30
C ASP A 138 -0.44 6.45 13.99
N LYS A 139 0.35 7.45 13.60
CA LYS A 139 0.21 8.12 12.29
C LYS A 139 0.29 7.16 11.12
N ALA A 140 1.22 6.20 11.13
CA ALA A 140 1.33 5.20 10.07
C ALA A 140 0.11 4.25 10.05
N ILE A 141 -0.40 3.86 11.22
CA ILE A 141 -1.59 3.02 11.33
C ILE A 141 -2.82 3.77 10.79
N GLN A 142 -3.00 5.03 11.19
CA GLN A 142 -4.10 5.86 10.70
C GLN A 142 -4.04 6.04 9.17
N LEU A 143 -2.84 6.24 8.61
CA LEU A 143 -2.66 6.32 7.17
C LEU A 143 -3.12 5.04 6.47
N THR A 144 -2.64 3.88 6.92
CA THR A 144 -2.99 2.60 6.28
C THR A 144 -4.49 2.30 6.38
N ASP A 145 -5.11 2.61 7.51
CA ASP A 145 -6.55 2.46 7.71
C ASP A 145 -7.35 3.40 6.78
N ASN A 146 -6.94 4.65 6.65
CA ASN A 146 -7.57 5.62 5.75
C ASN A 146 -7.45 5.21 4.28
N LEU A 147 -6.28 4.73 3.85
CA LEU A 147 -6.08 4.24 2.49
C LEU A 147 -6.99 3.05 2.17
N PHE A 148 -7.10 2.10 3.12
CA PHE A 148 -7.99 0.97 2.94
C PHE A 148 -9.47 1.37 2.92
N ARG A 149 -9.89 2.31 3.77
CA ARG A 149 -11.26 2.87 3.74
C ARG A 149 -11.55 3.55 2.41
N GLN A 150 -10.62 4.33 1.88
CA GLN A 150 -10.73 4.95 0.56
C GLN A 150 -10.95 3.91 -0.53
N PHE A 151 -10.14 2.83 -0.52
CA PHE A 151 -10.31 1.72 -1.44
C PHE A 151 -11.70 1.09 -1.34
N ILE A 152 -12.15 0.73 -0.13
CA ILE A 152 -13.46 0.10 0.05
C ILE A 152 -14.58 1.03 -0.40
N THR A 153 -14.52 2.32 -0.06
CA THR A 153 -15.50 3.33 -0.50
C THR A 153 -15.56 3.41 -2.03
N SER A 154 -14.40 3.45 -2.68
CA SER A 154 -14.30 3.42 -4.15
C SER A 154 -14.85 2.10 -4.71
N ARG A 155 -14.45 0.97 -4.12
CA ARG A 155 -14.78 -0.39 -4.59
C ARG A 155 -16.28 -0.71 -4.58
N VAL A 156 -17.02 -0.17 -3.61
CA VAL A 156 -18.48 -0.36 -3.49
C VAL A 156 -19.29 0.71 -4.24
N SER A 157 -18.64 1.74 -4.77
CA SER A 157 -19.31 2.79 -5.53
C SER A 157 -19.68 2.33 -6.95
N GLU A 158 -20.66 3.00 -7.54
CA GLU A 158 -21.01 2.76 -8.95
C GLU A 158 -19.86 3.15 -9.92
N ASP A 159 -19.01 4.07 -9.52
CA ASP A 159 -17.88 4.53 -10.33
C ASP A 159 -16.77 3.47 -10.44
N TRP A 160 -16.74 2.49 -9.55
CA TRP A 160 -15.72 1.44 -9.61
C TRP A 160 -15.66 0.75 -10.97
N SER A 161 -16.77 0.16 -11.40
CA SER A 161 -16.85 -0.56 -12.66
C SER A 161 -16.89 0.36 -13.88
N LYS A 162 -17.48 1.57 -13.73
CA LYS A 162 -17.71 2.50 -14.85
C LYS A 162 -16.50 3.37 -15.16
N LYS A 163 -15.66 3.70 -14.15
CA LYS A 163 -14.54 4.63 -14.28
C LYS A 163 -13.21 4.06 -13.79
N VAL A 164 -13.16 3.56 -12.53
CA VAL A 164 -11.89 3.17 -11.90
C VAL A 164 -11.25 1.98 -12.60
N VAL A 165 -12.00 0.91 -12.81
CA VAL A 165 -11.50 -0.30 -13.50
C VAL A 165 -11.06 0.00 -14.95
N PRO A 166 -11.81 0.75 -15.78
CA PRO A 166 -11.33 1.17 -17.10
C PRO A 166 -10.02 1.96 -17.06
N LEU A 167 -9.87 2.91 -16.13
CA LEU A 167 -8.64 3.70 -15.99
C LEU A 167 -7.46 2.85 -15.54
N MET A 168 -7.65 1.93 -14.58
CA MET A 168 -6.62 0.98 -14.16
C MET A 168 -6.20 0.08 -15.34
N LYS A 169 -7.15 -0.42 -16.13
CA LYS A 169 -6.85 -1.18 -17.34
C LYS A 169 -6.05 -0.35 -18.33
N GLN A 170 -6.47 0.87 -18.60
CA GLN A 170 -5.74 1.77 -19.48
C GLN A 170 -4.29 1.93 -18.99
N TRP A 171 -4.08 2.25 -17.71
CA TRP A 171 -2.74 2.37 -17.13
C TRP A 171 -1.89 1.10 -17.29
N ILE A 172 -2.47 -0.09 -17.08
CA ILE A 172 -1.75 -1.35 -17.24
C ILE A 172 -1.37 -1.58 -18.72
N TYR A 173 -2.20 -1.19 -19.68
CA TYR A 173 -2.02 -1.51 -21.10
C TYR A 173 -1.43 -0.37 -21.95
N THR A 174 -1.17 0.80 -21.38
CA THR A 174 -0.43 1.89 -22.03
C THR A 174 1.06 1.73 -21.84
#